data_7987cdf3b6699f42a9bc667106c47196
#
_entry.id   7987cdf3b6699f42a9bc667106c47196
#
_cell.length_a   1.000
_cell.length_b   1.000
_cell.length_c   1.000
_cell.angle_alpha   90.00
_cell.angle_beta   90.00
_cell.angle_gamma   90.00
#
_symmetry.space_group_name_H-M   'P 1'
#
loop_
_entity.id
_entity.type
_entity.pdbx_description
1 polymer ?
#
loop_
_entity_poly.entity_id
_entity_poly.type
_entity_poly.pdbx_seq_one_letter_code
_entity_poly.pdbx_strand_id
1 'polypeptide(L)'
;MIHKRVIAAAAMLAALGLAPAAQAQPSIMDQRWSIDVGLGWDVSLSGNINSGAIGTLNGQAVVVTPNSYSDVYGTGFHLRFGGGYLIDEISEVRAVFTYQSLSADLTPMGDFGVSTLYGQYDPYKSFGLDVGFRRYFGVDPKVRPYIEGTFGLGFITEIDVVLSAPTANFTGTATDFYDRTAALSFAGNAGAVWQLSDHWGAYGQIGLRWMSGLSQIDNLAGTGLETINDDSSRWTMPIMVGMRVRF
;
A
#
# COMPACT_ATOMS: atom_id res chain seq x y z
N MET A 1 -7.61 19.80 6.48
CA MET A 1 -8.29 19.49 5.20
C MET A 1 -8.69 18.01 5.02
N ILE A 2 -8.25 17.11 5.89
CA ILE A 2 -8.45 15.63 5.82
C ILE A 2 -9.90 15.21 6.07
N HIS A 3 -10.66 15.89 6.94
CA HIS A 3 -12.01 15.47 7.34
C HIS A 3 -13.08 15.47 6.24
N LYS A 4 -12.93 16.25 5.16
CA LYS A 4 -13.96 16.31 4.10
C LYS A 4 -13.90 15.15 3.10
N ARG A 5 -12.76 14.46 2.98
CA ARG A 5 -12.58 13.36 2.02
C ARG A 5 -13.03 11.99 2.57
N VAL A 6 -12.96 11.78 3.88
CA VAL A 6 -13.40 10.54 4.54
C VAL A 6 -14.93 10.40 4.52
N ILE A 7 -15.67 11.51 4.58
CA ILE A 7 -17.14 11.51 4.58
C ILE A 7 -17.72 11.10 3.21
N ALA A 8 -17.02 11.41 2.11
CA ALA A 8 -17.47 11.02 0.76
C ALA A 8 -17.42 9.50 0.51
N ALA A 9 -16.45 8.80 1.10
CA ALA A 9 -16.33 7.34 0.98
C ALA A 9 -17.43 6.59 1.77
N ALA A 10 -17.80 7.10 2.95
CA ALA A 10 -18.88 6.55 3.76
C ALA A 10 -20.27 6.74 3.13
N ALA A 11 -20.48 7.85 2.40
CA ALA A 11 -21.74 8.13 1.71
C ALA A 11 -21.98 7.23 0.48
N MET A 12 -20.94 6.77 -0.22
CA MET A 12 -21.08 5.81 -1.32
C MET A 12 -21.50 4.41 -0.84
N LEU A 13 -21.09 3.99 0.35
CA LEU A 13 -21.49 2.71 0.93
C LEU A 13 -22.96 2.67 1.35
N ALA A 14 -23.57 3.81 1.71
CA ALA A 14 -24.96 3.89 2.14
C ALA A 14 -25.97 3.89 0.98
N ALA A 15 -25.57 4.27 -0.24
CA ALA A 15 -26.46 4.37 -1.40
C ALA A 15 -26.78 3.03 -2.10
N LEU A 16 -26.12 1.93 -1.73
CA LEU A 16 -26.28 0.60 -2.36
C LEU A 16 -27.34 -0.32 -1.68
N GLY A 17 -28.11 0.21 -0.74
CA GLY A 17 -28.99 -0.58 0.12
C GLY A 17 -30.39 -0.91 -0.44
N LEU A 18 -30.72 -0.66 -1.70
CA LEU A 18 -32.06 -0.87 -2.25
C LEU A 18 -32.00 -1.74 -3.52
N ALA A 19 -32.22 -3.03 -3.39
CA ALA A 19 -32.47 -3.93 -4.51
C ALA A 19 -33.63 -4.90 -4.28
N PRO A 20 -34.42 -5.21 -5.32
CA PRO A 20 -35.70 -5.93 -5.23
C PRO A 20 -35.54 -7.47 -5.20
N ALA A 21 -36.62 -8.07 -4.76
CA ALA A 21 -37.08 -9.46 -4.70
C ALA A 21 -36.24 -10.62 -5.30
N ALA A 22 -36.22 -11.70 -4.49
CA ALA A 22 -35.58 -12.98 -4.76
C ALA A 22 -36.16 -13.71 -5.98
N GLN A 23 -35.30 -13.91 -6.99
CA GLN A 23 -35.39 -15.06 -7.90
C GLN A 23 -34.56 -16.20 -7.30
N ALA A 24 -34.92 -17.45 -7.59
CA ALA A 24 -34.13 -18.61 -7.19
C ALA A 24 -32.72 -18.46 -7.75
N GLN A 25 -31.76 -18.15 -6.87
CA GLN A 25 -30.38 -17.95 -7.27
C GLN A 25 -29.75 -19.30 -7.64
N PRO A 26 -29.00 -19.40 -8.74
CA PRO A 26 -28.20 -20.57 -9.04
C PRO A 26 -27.25 -20.88 -7.87
N SER A 27 -26.97 -22.16 -7.66
CA SER A 27 -26.03 -22.57 -6.62
C SER A 27 -24.71 -21.81 -6.78
N ILE A 28 -24.15 -21.30 -5.70
CA ILE A 28 -22.84 -20.62 -5.70
C ILE A 28 -21.76 -21.52 -6.34
N MET A 29 -21.93 -22.84 -6.23
CA MET A 29 -21.00 -23.83 -6.80
C MET A 29 -21.10 -23.98 -8.32
N ASP A 30 -22.16 -23.47 -8.96
CA ASP A 30 -22.27 -23.45 -10.42
C ASP A 30 -21.38 -22.36 -11.04
N GLN A 31 -20.94 -21.38 -10.25
CA GLN A 31 -20.11 -20.24 -10.64
C GLN A 31 -18.84 -20.19 -9.77
N ARG A 32 -17.89 -21.06 -10.09
CA ARG A 32 -16.68 -21.22 -9.27
C ARG A 32 -15.62 -20.17 -9.52
N TRP A 33 -15.58 -19.61 -10.71
CA TRP A 33 -14.59 -18.61 -11.08
C TRP A 33 -15.08 -17.19 -10.76
N SER A 34 -14.16 -16.33 -10.40
CA SER A 34 -14.44 -14.93 -10.18
C SER A 34 -13.28 -14.05 -10.63
N ILE A 35 -13.64 -12.85 -11.05
CA ILE A 35 -12.72 -11.74 -11.29
C ILE A 35 -13.22 -10.56 -10.49
N ASP A 36 -12.31 -9.83 -9.85
CA ASP A 36 -12.63 -8.58 -9.16
C ASP A 36 -11.62 -7.49 -9.50
N VAL A 37 -12.13 -6.27 -9.54
CA VAL A 37 -11.33 -5.07 -9.64
C VAL A 37 -11.74 -4.12 -8.52
N GLY A 38 -10.76 -3.50 -7.88
CA GLY A 38 -10.97 -2.55 -6.80
C GLY A 38 -9.98 -1.42 -6.83
N LEU A 39 -10.41 -0.31 -6.28
CA LEU A 39 -9.59 0.88 -6.09
C LEU A 39 -9.78 1.39 -4.66
N GLY A 40 -8.82 2.14 -4.17
CA GLY A 40 -8.87 2.65 -2.82
C GLY A 40 -7.63 3.44 -2.44
N TRP A 41 -7.41 3.48 -1.16
CA TRP A 41 -6.30 4.20 -0.56
C TRP A 41 -5.44 3.24 0.25
N ASP A 42 -4.16 3.54 0.29
CA ASP A 42 -3.19 2.87 1.15
C ASP A 42 -2.61 3.89 2.13
N VAL A 43 -2.77 3.62 3.41
CA VAL A 43 -2.32 4.49 4.50
C VAL A 43 -1.08 3.88 5.13
N SER A 44 0.02 4.62 5.16
CA SER A 44 1.23 4.18 5.86
C SER A 44 1.01 4.23 7.37
N LEU A 45 1.30 3.13 8.08
CA LEU A 45 1.10 3.00 9.53
C LEU A 45 2.42 3.07 10.29
N SER A 46 3.43 2.35 9.82
CA SER A 46 4.74 2.28 10.48
C SER A 46 5.82 1.81 9.53
N GLY A 47 7.06 1.92 9.98
CA GLY A 47 8.27 1.65 9.24
C GLY A 47 9.00 2.95 8.91
N ASN A 48 10.33 2.90 8.89
CA ASN A 48 11.17 4.03 8.57
C ASN A 48 11.54 4.03 7.08
N ILE A 49 11.55 5.20 6.45
CA ILE A 49 12.10 5.38 5.10
C ILE A 49 13.59 5.73 5.18
N ASN A 50 14.05 6.27 6.29
CA ASN A 50 15.47 6.45 6.60
C ASN A 50 15.73 6.33 8.10
N SER A 51 16.92 5.84 8.43
CA SER A 51 17.46 5.79 9.80
C SER A 51 18.18 7.09 10.15
N GLY A 52 18.50 7.28 11.43
CA GLY A 52 19.35 8.38 11.86
C GLY A 52 20.83 8.07 11.64
N ALA A 53 21.62 9.11 11.30
CA ALA A 53 23.07 9.00 11.20
C ALA A 53 23.74 10.37 11.42
N ILE A 54 25.02 10.35 11.74
CA ILE A 54 25.86 11.54 11.84
C ILE A 54 27.07 11.36 10.91
N GLY A 55 27.28 12.31 10.01
CA GLY A 55 28.35 12.23 9.04
C GLY A 55 28.77 13.58 8.51
N THR A 56 29.38 13.58 7.32
CA THR A 56 29.84 14.80 6.66
C THR A 56 29.49 14.76 5.16
N LEU A 57 28.99 15.86 4.64
CA LEU A 57 28.81 16.08 3.19
C LEU A 57 29.51 17.38 2.80
N ASN A 58 30.37 17.34 1.77
CA ASN A 58 31.13 18.49 1.33
C ASN A 58 31.92 19.20 2.45
N GLY A 59 32.42 18.43 3.43
CA GLY A 59 33.17 18.96 4.59
C GLY A 59 32.32 19.63 5.67
N GLN A 60 30.99 19.64 5.55
CA GLN A 60 30.06 20.12 6.58
C GLN A 60 29.51 18.95 7.38
N ALA A 61 29.34 19.15 8.70
CA ALA A 61 28.70 18.17 9.55
C ALA A 61 27.22 18.04 9.16
N VAL A 62 26.75 16.79 9.11
CA VAL A 62 25.35 16.44 8.82
C VAL A 62 24.83 15.55 9.94
N VAL A 63 23.65 15.88 10.41
CA VAL A 63 22.89 15.04 11.33
C VAL A 63 21.58 14.69 10.64
N VAL A 64 21.38 13.39 10.36
CA VAL A 64 20.13 12.88 9.80
C VAL A 64 19.28 12.32 10.92
N THR A 65 18.02 12.68 10.96
CA THR A 65 17.04 12.14 11.89
C THR A 65 16.19 11.05 11.18
N PRO A 66 15.75 9.99 11.88
CA PRO A 66 14.87 9.01 11.29
C PRO A 66 13.55 9.63 10.85
N ASN A 67 13.07 9.27 9.66
CA ASN A 67 11.74 9.61 9.18
C ASN A 67 10.98 8.33 8.87
N SER A 68 9.71 8.31 9.25
CA SER A 68 8.81 7.20 8.92
C SER A 68 8.24 7.35 7.51
N TYR A 69 7.72 6.24 6.95
CA TYR A 69 6.96 6.31 5.69
C TYR A 69 5.76 7.26 5.77
N SER A 70 5.13 7.41 6.95
CA SER A 70 4.00 8.33 7.14
C SER A 70 4.42 9.82 7.17
N ASP A 71 5.68 10.13 7.48
CA ASP A 71 6.20 11.50 7.47
C ASP A 71 6.51 11.96 6.03
N VAL A 72 6.93 11.04 5.19
CA VAL A 72 7.35 11.30 3.81
C VAL A 72 6.23 11.07 2.81
N TYR A 73 5.53 9.95 2.94
CA TYR A 73 4.46 9.54 2.03
C TYR A 73 3.12 9.59 2.75
N GLY A 74 2.23 10.43 2.30
CA GLY A 74 0.86 10.49 2.80
C GLY A 74 0.04 9.27 2.39
N THR A 75 -1.28 9.46 2.27
CA THR A 75 -2.19 8.45 1.75
C THR A 75 -2.04 8.33 0.24
N GLY A 76 -1.75 7.12 -0.25
CA GLY A 76 -1.57 6.83 -1.66
C GLY A 76 -2.78 6.17 -2.33
N PHE A 77 -2.71 6.11 -3.66
CA PHE A 77 -3.66 5.37 -4.48
C PHE A 77 -3.31 3.87 -4.48
N HIS A 78 -4.34 3.03 -4.40
CA HIS A 78 -4.21 1.58 -4.46
C HIS A 78 -5.22 1.01 -5.48
N LEU A 79 -4.71 0.27 -6.46
CA LEU A 79 -5.49 -0.49 -7.42
C LEU A 79 -5.26 -1.98 -7.17
N ARG A 80 -6.35 -2.77 -7.28
CA ARG A 80 -6.31 -4.22 -7.14
C ARG A 80 -7.09 -4.88 -8.27
N PHE A 81 -6.50 -5.90 -8.84
CA PHE A 81 -7.14 -6.83 -9.78
C PHE A 81 -6.96 -8.24 -9.25
N GLY A 82 -8.04 -9.01 -9.12
CA GLY A 82 -8.00 -10.36 -8.56
C GLY A 82 -8.75 -11.38 -9.39
N GLY A 83 -8.22 -12.61 -9.42
CA GLY A 83 -8.90 -13.80 -9.87
C GLY A 83 -9.10 -14.77 -8.71
N GLY A 84 -10.20 -15.51 -8.67
CA GLY A 84 -10.48 -16.47 -7.62
C GLY A 84 -11.16 -17.73 -8.14
N TYR A 85 -10.91 -18.82 -7.43
CA TYR A 85 -11.56 -20.11 -7.66
C TYR A 85 -12.13 -20.64 -6.35
N LEU A 86 -13.46 -20.86 -6.30
CA LEU A 86 -14.15 -21.46 -5.16
C LEU A 86 -13.82 -22.96 -5.09
N ILE A 87 -13.16 -23.38 -4.03
CA ILE A 87 -12.90 -24.80 -3.74
C ILE A 87 -14.09 -25.45 -3.02
N ASP A 88 -14.81 -24.67 -2.22
CA ASP A 88 -16.09 -25.01 -1.60
C ASP A 88 -16.98 -23.75 -1.51
N GLU A 89 -18.18 -23.85 -0.93
CA GLU A 89 -19.17 -22.77 -0.85
C GLU A 89 -18.67 -21.52 -0.12
N ILE A 90 -17.67 -21.67 0.75
CA ILE A 90 -17.19 -20.61 1.66
C ILE A 90 -15.69 -20.36 1.54
N SER A 91 -14.96 -21.11 0.70
CA SER A 91 -13.51 -21.02 0.59
C SER A 91 -13.10 -20.75 -0.85
N GLU A 92 -12.18 -19.83 -1.04
CA GLU A 92 -11.71 -19.39 -2.36
C GLU A 92 -10.19 -19.22 -2.35
N VAL A 93 -9.52 -19.85 -3.31
CA VAL A 93 -8.09 -19.57 -3.62
C VAL A 93 -8.03 -18.40 -4.59
N ARG A 94 -7.04 -17.53 -4.42
CA ARG A 94 -6.94 -16.28 -5.16
C ARG A 94 -5.55 -16.03 -5.72
N ALA A 95 -5.52 -15.37 -6.87
CA ALA A 95 -4.37 -14.67 -7.39
C ALA A 95 -4.71 -13.17 -7.47
N VAL A 96 -3.81 -12.32 -7.01
CA VAL A 96 -4.07 -10.88 -6.86
C VAL A 96 -2.89 -10.11 -7.42
N PHE A 97 -3.18 -9.18 -8.31
CA PHE A 97 -2.26 -8.13 -8.75
C PHE A 97 -2.63 -6.83 -8.06
N THR A 98 -1.63 -6.10 -7.57
CA THR A 98 -1.81 -4.79 -6.93
C THR A 98 -0.90 -3.75 -7.58
N TYR A 99 -1.35 -2.50 -7.57
CA TYR A 99 -0.55 -1.34 -7.91
C TYR A 99 -0.74 -0.27 -6.85
N GLN A 100 0.35 0.31 -6.38
CA GLN A 100 0.35 1.41 -5.41
C GLN A 100 1.14 2.59 -5.95
N SER A 101 0.68 3.80 -5.63
CA SER A 101 1.39 5.04 -5.94
C SER A 101 1.15 6.05 -4.82
N LEU A 102 2.24 6.46 -4.14
CA LEU A 102 2.23 7.44 -3.07
C LEU A 102 3.13 8.60 -3.48
N SER A 103 2.63 9.83 -3.36
CA SER A 103 3.44 11.03 -3.56
C SER A 103 4.23 11.34 -2.29
N ALA A 104 5.47 11.80 -2.46
CA ALA A 104 6.29 12.25 -1.34
C ALA A 104 6.14 13.76 -1.12
N ASP A 105 6.15 14.16 0.15
CA ASP A 105 6.21 15.55 0.56
C ASP A 105 7.66 15.96 0.88
N LEU A 106 7.97 17.26 0.76
CA LEU A 106 9.25 17.80 1.21
C LEU A 106 9.33 17.67 2.74
N THR A 107 10.30 16.89 3.22
CA THR A 107 10.37 16.48 4.61
C THR A 107 11.67 16.94 5.27
N PRO A 108 11.65 17.51 6.48
CA PRO A 108 12.87 17.77 7.24
C PRO A 108 13.56 16.44 7.58
N MET A 109 14.83 16.33 7.21
CA MET A 109 15.64 15.14 7.48
C MET A 109 16.68 15.33 8.58
N GLY A 110 16.85 16.55 9.10
CA GLY A 110 17.84 16.86 10.11
C GLY A 110 18.56 18.19 9.86
N ASP A 111 19.89 18.22 10.09
CA ASP A 111 20.68 19.45 10.00
C ASP A 111 21.88 19.29 9.09
N PHE A 112 22.21 20.34 8.37
CA PHE A 112 23.42 20.52 7.58
C PHE A 112 24.19 21.74 8.14
N GLY A 113 25.17 21.49 9.00
CA GLY A 113 25.80 22.55 9.81
C GLY A 113 24.77 23.22 10.74
N VAL A 114 24.46 24.48 10.45
CA VAL A 114 23.45 25.29 11.20
C VAL A 114 22.13 25.44 10.44
N SER A 115 22.01 24.80 9.27
CA SER A 115 20.83 24.87 8.39
C SER A 115 20.01 23.60 8.49
N THR A 116 18.68 23.69 8.44
CA THR A 116 17.83 22.52 8.32
C THR A 116 18.05 21.83 6.98
N LEU A 117 18.26 20.52 7.04
CA LEU A 117 18.36 19.65 5.87
C LEU A 117 16.97 19.12 5.54
N TYR A 118 16.57 19.28 4.29
CA TYR A 118 15.31 18.73 3.74
C TYR A 118 15.61 17.64 2.72
N GLY A 119 14.74 16.63 2.66
CA GLY A 119 14.71 15.59 1.64
C GLY A 119 13.42 15.63 0.85
N GLN A 120 13.55 15.56 -0.47
CA GLN A 120 12.45 15.32 -1.40
C GLN A 120 12.69 13.96 -2.02
N TYR A 121 11.89 12.98 -1.61
CA TYR A 121 11.93 11.63 -2.15
C TYR A 121 11.13 11.52 -3.45
N ASP A 122 11.51 10.60 -4.31
CA ASP A 122 10.68 10.21 -5.44
C ASP A 122 9.36 9.56 -4.98
N PRO A 123 8.31 9.60 -5.82
CA PRO A 123 7.06 8.91 -5.52
C PRO A 123 7.29 7.41 -5.34
N TYR A 124 6.77 6.84 -4.25
CA TYR A 124 6.78 5.40 -4.06
C TYR A 124 5.78 4.73 -5.01
N LYS A 125 6.28 3.87 -5.88
CA LYS A 125 5.47 3.08 -6.81
C LYS A 125 5.79 1.61 -6.66
N SER A 126 4.77 0.77 -6.58
CA SER A 126 4.96 -0.68 -6.51
C SER A 126 3.90 -1.45 -7.26
N PHE A 127 4.31 -2.59 -7.81
CA PHE A 127 3.44 -3.63 -8.36
C PHE A 127 3.54 -4.85 -7.47
N GLY A 128 2.41 -5.49 -7.15
CA GLY A 128 2.39 -6.70 -6.34
C GLY A 128 1.77 -7.87 -7.08
N LEU A 129 2.31 -9.06 -6.85
CA LEU A 129 1.72 -10.34 -7.24
C LEU A 129 1.60 -11.20 -6.00
N ASP A 130 0.38 -11.45 -5.58
CA ASP A 130 0.08 -12.21 -4.38
C ASP A 130 -0.79 -13.43 -4.71
N VAL A 131 -0.60 -14.51 -3.96
CA VAL A 131 -1.54 -15.62 -3.87
C VAL A 131 -2.23 -15.56 -2.53
N GLY A 132 -3.46 -16.02 -2.44
CA GLY A 132 -4.20 -15.88 -1.19
C GLY A 132 -5.31 -16.89 -1.03
N PHE A 133 -5.86 -16.86 0.16
CA PHE A 133 -7.01 -17.64 0.55
C PHE A 133 -8.04 -16.72 1.21
N ARG A 134 -9.30 -16.85 0.76
CA ARG A 134 -10.44 -16.12 1.30
C ARG A 134 -11.44 -17.10 1.90
N ARG A 135 -11.91 -16.77 3.10
CA ARG A 135 -12.96 -17.51 3.78
C ARG A 135 -14.15 -16.62 3.99
N TYR A 136 -15.31 -17.07 3.51
CA TYR A 136 -16.59 -16.38 3.70
C TYR A 136 -17.29 -16.84 4.96
N PHE A 137 -18.07 -15.94 5.56
CA PHE A 137 -18.88 -16.20 6.75
C PHE A 137 -20.34 -15.81 6.49
N GLY A 138 -21.24 -16.45 7.24
CA GLY A 138 -22.66 -16.18 7.16
C GLY A 138 -23.38 -16.97 6.06
N VAL A 139 -24.68 -17.01 6.20
CA VAL A 139 -25.61 -17.76 5.33
C VAL A 139 -26.43 -16.85 4.41
N ASP A 140 -26.31 -15.52 4.59
CA ASP A 140 -27.04 -14.56 3.74
C ASP A 140 -26.43 -14.54 2.33
N PRO A 141 -27.19 -14.92 1.29
CA PRO A 141 -26.70 -14.90 -0.08
C PRO A 141 -26.45 -13.48 -0.61
N LYS A 142 -27.09 -12.45 0.01
CA LYS A 142 -26.95 -11.05 -0.43
C LYS A 142 -25.70 -10.38 0.09
N VAL A 143 -25.29 -10.70 1.32
CA VAL A 143 -24.10 -10.10 1.96
C VAL A 143 -23.22 -11.20 2.50
N ARG A 144 -22.02 -11.31 1.99
CA ARG A 144 -21.05 -12.34 2.38
C ARG A 144 -19.81 -11.69 2.99
N PRO A 145 -19.74 -11.56 4.32
CA PRO A 145 -18.52 -11.15 5.01
C PRO A 145 -17.41 -12.17 4.77
N TYR A 146 -16.17 -11.68 4.74
CA TYR A 146 -15.00 -12.55 4.57
C TYR A 146 -13.78 -12.04 5.31
N ILE A 147 -12.85 -12.95 5.52
CA ILE A 147 -11.44 -12.66 5.77
C ILE A 147 -10.61 -13.23 4.63
N GLU A 148 -9.48 -12.59 4.36
CA GLU A 148 -8.55 -13.00 3.33
C GLU A 148 -7.13 -12.84 3.83
N GLY A 149 -6.29 -13.87 3.62
CA GLY A 149 -4.85 -13.78 3.78
C GLY A 149 -4.17 -13.87 2.43
N THR A 150 -3.19 -13.01 2.17
CA THR A 150 -2.38 -13.06 0.95
C THR A 150 -0.89 -13.04 1.28
N PHE A 151 -0.11 -13.65 0.40
CA PHE A 151 1.34 -13.69 0.44
C PHE A 151 1.88 -13.54 -0.98
N GLY A 152 2.96 -12.78 -1.17
CA GLY A 152 3.53 -12.59 -2.49
C GLY A 152 4.76 -11.71 -2.52
N LEU A 153 4.96 -11.09 -3.67
CA LEU A 153 6.09 -10.21 -3.96
C LEU A 153 5.59 -8.84 -4.41
N GLY A 154 6.18 -7.80 -3.86
CA GLY A 154 6.05 -6.43 -4.32
C GLY A 154 7.30 -6.01 -5.09
N PHE A 155 7.13 -5.49 -6.29
CA PHE A 155 8.20 -4.92 -7.11
C PHE A 155 8.13 -3.40 -7.00
N ILE A 156 9.10 -2.83 -6.30
CA ILE A 156 9.18 -1.40 -6.02
C ILE A 156 10.15 -0.77 -7.03
N THR A 157 9.79 0.40 -7.58
CA THR A 157 10.70 1.18 -8.43
C THR A 157 11.79 1.81 -7.58
N GLU A 158 12.91 2.17 -8.21
CA GLU A 158 13.97 2.96 -7.58
C GLU A 158 13.42 4.24 -6.94
N ILE A 159 14.04 4.69 -5.87
CA ILE A 159 13.68 5.90 -5.14
C ILE A 159 14.94 6.75 -4.98
N ASP A 160 14.94 7.91 -5.60
CA ASP A 160 15.95 8.93 -5.42
C ASP A 160 15.56 9.90 -4.31
N VAL A 161 16.56 10.60 -3.76
CA VAL A 161 16.35 11.66 -2.77
C VAL A 161 17.13 12.90 -3.17
N VAL A 162 16.43 14.01 -3.30
CA VAL A 162 17.05 15.33 -3.45
C VAL A 162 17.19 15.95 -2.06
N LEU A 163 18.42 16.16 -1.63
CA LEU A 163 18.75 16.82 -0.37
C LEU A 163 18.93 18.33 -0.60
N SER A 164 18.38 19.15 0.26
CA SER A 164 18.52 20.60 0.19
C SER A 164 18.64 21.25 1.58
N ALA A 165 19.55 22.21 1.68
CA ALA A 165 19.66 23.09 2.85
C ALA A 165 19.70 24.54 2.35
N PRO A 166 18.54 25.18 2.14
CA PRO A 166 18.43 26.47 1.45
C PRO A 166 19.23 27.58 2.10
N THR A 167 19.29 27.65 3.43
CA THR A 167 20.05 28.67 4.17
C THR A 167 21.57 28.54 3.95
N ALA A 168 22.05 27.33 3.65
CA ALA A 168 23.45 27.05 3.33
C ALA A 168 23.71 27.03 1.82
N ASN A 169 22.73 27.34 0.96
CA ASN A 169 22.80 27.21 -0.50
C ASN A 169 23.29 25.82 -0.96
N PHE A 170 22.89 24.77 -0.25
CA PHE A 170 23.27 23.41 -0.56
C PHE A 170 22.10 22.70 -1.26
N THR A 171 22.44 21.99 -2.35
CA THR A 171 21.56 21.01 -3.00
C THR A 171 22.42 19.84 -3.47
N GLY A 172 21.98 18.64 -3.20
CA GLY A 172 22.62 17.40 -3.63
C GLY A 172 21.55 16.35 -3.94
N THR A 173 21.87 15.40 -4.81
CA THR A 173 20.98 14.27 -5.13
C THR A 173 21.68 12.99 -4.70
N ALA A 174 21.00 12.18 -3.89
CA ALA A 174 21.35 10.80 -3.63
C ALA A 174 20.55 9.94 -4.62
N THR A 175 21.19 9.63 -5.76
CA THR A 175 20.61 8.72 -6.76
C THR A 175 20.64 7.30 -6.24
N ASP A 176 19.63 6.49 -6.61
CA ASP A 176 19.50 5.11 -6.17
C ASP A 176 19.58 4.98 -4.63
N PHE A 177 18.94 5.91 -3.89
CA PHE A 177 18.85 5.82 -2.42
C PHE A 177 18.23 4.47 -2.01
N TYR A 178 17.23 4.02 -2.77
CA TYR A 178 16.79 2.63 -2.83
C TYR A 178 16.76 2.16 -4.28
N ASP A 179 17.37 1.00 -4.53
CA ASP A 179 17.33 0.33 -5.84
C ASP A 179 15.98 -0.34 -6.08
N ARG A 180 15.75 -0.73 -7.32
CA ARG A 180 14.61 -1.58 -7.67
C ARG A 180 14.62 -2.84 -6.85
N THR A 181 13.54 -3.07 -6.11
CA THR A 181 13.48 -4.14 -5.12
C THR A 181 12.32 -5.07 -5.39
N ALA A 182 12.56 -6.38 -5.22
CA ALA A 182 11.52 -7.37 -5.05
C ALA A 182 11.38 -7.68 -3.55
N ALA A 183 10.37 -7.10 -2.90
CA ALA A 183 10.10 -7.23 -1.48
C ALA A 183 9.05 -8.32 -1.21
N LEU A 184 9.24 -9.10 -0.15
CA LEU A 184 8.19 -10.01 0.33
C LEU A 184 6.99 -9.19 0.85
N SER A 185 5.77 -9.67 0.59
CA SER A 185 4.54 -9.07 1.10
C SER A 185 3.63 -10.09 1.76
N PHE A 186 3.00 -9.67 2.86
CA PHE A 186 1.94 -10.40 3.55
C PHE A 186 0.80 -9.43 3.81
N ALA A 187 -0.45 -9.86 3.57
CA ALA A 187 -1.60 -9.05 3.96
C ALA A 187 -2.70 -9.91 4.56
N GLY A 188 -3.39 -9.32 5.55
CA GLY A 188 -4.64 -9.80 6.10
C GLY A 188 -5.73 -8.78 5.83
N ASN A 189 -6.84 -9.20 5.22
CA ASN A 189 -7.96 -8.34 4.87
C ASN A 189 -9.26 -8.86 5.48
N ALA A 190 -10.14 -7.96 5.87
CA ALA A 190 -11.51 -8.23 6.23
C ALA A 190 -12.43 -7.38 5.35
N GLY A 191 -13.57 -7.96 4.92
CA GLY A 191 -14.47 -7.25 4.02
C GLY A 191 -15.81 -7.95 3.88
N ALA A 192 -16.62 -7.42 2.97
CA ALA A 192 -17.88 -8.03 2.59
C ALA A 192 -18.12 -7.87 1.10
N VAL A 193 -18.77 -8.87 0.51
CA VAL A 193 -19.31 -8.83 -0.86
C VAL A 193 -20.81 -8.67 -0.77
N TRP A 194 -21.37 -7.65 -1.43
CA TRP A 194 -22.79 -7.47 -1.66
C TRP A 194 -23.16 -8.00 -3.02
N GLN A 195 -23.99 -9.03 -3.08
CA GLN A 195 -24.46 -9.58 -4.35
C GLN A 195 -25.54 -8.67 -4.93
N LEU A 196 -25.26 -8.11 -6.11
CA LEU A 196 -26.15 -7.20 -6.84
C LEU A 196 -27.04 -7.96 -7.83
N SER A 197 -26.51 -9.04 -8.42
CA SER A 197 -27.21 -9.98 -9.30
C SER A 197 -26.55 -11.34 -9.20
N ASP A 198 -27.02 -12.33 -9.96
CA ASP A 198 -26.46 -13.70 -9.95
C ASP A 198 -24.95 -13.74 -10.28
N HIS A 199 -24.46 -12.79 -11.10
CA HIS A 199 -23.09 -12.74 -11.56
C HIS A 199 -22.28 -11.60 -10.93
N TRP A 200 -22.94 -10.48 -10.57
CA TRP A 200 -22.27 -9.27 -10.14
C TRP A 200 -22.38 -9.01 -8.65
N GLY A 201 -21.30 -8.58 -8.05
CA GLY A 201 -21.24 -8.12 -6.67
C GLY A 201 -20.38 -6.88 -6.53
N ALA A 202 -20.70 -6.05 -5.56
CA ALA A 202 -19.81 -5.01 -5.07
C ALA A 202 -19.10 -5.51 -3.81
N TYR A 203 -17.89 -5.03 -3.54
CA TYR A 203 -17.21 -5.36 -2.28
C TYR A 203 -16.54 -4.14 -1.65
N GLY A 204 -16.41 -4.20 -0.33
CA GLY A 204 -15.57 -3.30 0.44
C GLY A 204 -14.66 -4.10 1.35
N GLN A 205 -13.43 -3.65 1.53
CA GLN A 205 -12.46 -4.27 2.43
C GLN A 205 -11.53 -3.27 3.08
N ILE A 206 -11.03 -3.65 4.24
CA ILE A 206 -9.93 -3.02 4.95
C ILE A 206 -8.91 -4.11 5.31
N GLY A 207 -7.64 -3.76 5.35
CA GLY A 207 -6.61 -4.74 5.68
C GLY A 207 -5.41 -4.15 6.37
N LEU A 208 -4.48 -5.03 6.69
CA LEU A 208 -3.11 -4.71 7.10
C LEU A 208 -2.16 -5.42 6.14
N ARG A 209 -1.20 -4.70 5.61
CA ARG A 209 -0.16 -5.24 4.74
C ARG A 209 1.21 -4.91 5.29
N TRP A 210 2.05 -5.93 5.37
CA TRP A 210 3.46 -5.80 5.65
C TRP A 210 4.28 -6.05 4.38
N MET A 211 5.35 -5.27 4.21
CA MET A 211 6.35 -5.47 3.16
C MET A 211 7.75 -5.46 3.79
N SER A 212 8.62 -6.35 3.32
CA SER A 212 10.03 -6.36 3.74
C SER A 212 10.77 -5.10 3.30
N GLY A 213 11.95 -4.91 3.86
CA GLY A 213 12.82 -3.78 3.53
C GLY A 213 13.19 -3.71 2.05
N LEU A 214 13.60 -2.53 1.62
CA LEU A 214 14.06 -2.21 0.28
C LEU A 214 15.56 -2.54 0.14
N SER A 215 16.01 -2.82 -1.07
CA SER A 215 17.43 -2.95 -1.38
C SER A 215 18.08 -1.56 -1.41
N GLN A 216 19.22 -1.44 -0.78
CA GLN A 216 19.99 -0.21 -0.68
C GLN A 216 21.23 -0.27 -1.56
N ILE A 217 21.68 0.88 -2.03
CA ILE A 217 22.98 1.05 -2.65
C ILE A 217 23.81 1.97 -1.74
N ASP A 218 25.05 1.57 -1.49
CA ASP A 218 25.97 2.32 -0.63
C ASP A 218 26.62 3.49 -1.39
N ASN A 219 25.80 4.46 -1.80
CA ASN A 219 26.27 5.68 -2.49
C ASN A 219 26.85 6.73 -1.53
N LEU A 220 26.75 6.49 -0.21
CA LEU A 220 27.20 7.41 0.83
C LEU A 220 28.45 6.90 1.54
N ALA A 221 29.18 5.95 0.93
CA ALA A 221 30.40 5.39 1.50
C ALA A 221 31.44 6.46 1.85
N GLY A 222 32.00 6.37 3.04
CA GLY A 222 33.02 7.30 3.54
C GLY A 222 32.46 8.63 4.06
N THR A 223 31.15 8.82 4.12
CA THR A 223 30.50 10.04 4.65
C THR A 223 30.06 9.91 6.09
N GLY A 224 29.98 8.70 6.66
CA GLY A 224 29.37 8.38 7.94
C GLY A 224 27.83 8.29 7.88
N LEU A 225 27.26 8.32 6.66
CA LEU A 225 25.83 8.24 6.40
C LEU A 225 25.43 6.93 5.74
N GLU A 226 26.30 5.92 5.73
CA GLU A 226 26.13 4.65 5.02
C GLU A 226 24.91 3.86 5.47
N THR A 227 24.47 4.05 6.72
CA THR A 227 23.39 3.26 7.34
C THR A 227 22.03 3.95 7.33
N ILE A 228 21.90 5.10 6.67
CA ILE A 228 20.63 5.88 6.71
C ILE A 228 19.47 5.20 6.00
N ASN A 229 19.72 4.22 5.15
CA ASN A 229 18.74 3.45 4.38
C ASN A 229 18.65 1.95 4.76
N ASP A 230 19.16 1.53 5.92
CA ASP A 230 19.23 0.12 6.34
C ASP A 230 17.88 -0.46 6.76
N ASP A 231 16.98 0.33 7.33
CA ASP A 231 15.69 -0.13 7.85
C ASP A 231 14.53 0.51 7.08
N SER A 232 13.92 -0.26 6.21
CA SER A 232 12.87 0.21 5.30
C SER A 232 11.66 -0.74 5.19
N SER A 233 11.50 -1.70 6.11
CA SER A 233 10.27 -2.50 6.17
C SER A 233 9.08 -1.65 6.61
N ARG A 234 7.88 -1.95 6.10
CA ARG A 234 6.71 -1.11 6.38
C ARG A 234 5.42 -1.88 6.59
N TRP A 235 4.53 -1.26 7.36
CA TRP A 235 3.13 -1.65 7.49
C TRP A 235 2.24 -0.58 6.86
N THR A 236 1.22 -1.04 6.12
CA THR A 236 0.21 -0.18 5.53
C THR A 236 -1.19 -0.70 5.81
N MET A 237 -2.19 0.16 5.65
CA MET A 237 -3.61 -0.16 5.79
C MET A 237 -4.34 0.16 4.48
N PRO A 238 -4.51 -0.82 3.57
CA PRO A 238 -5.33 -0.64 2.40
C PRO A 238 -6.82 -0.60 2.76
N ILE A 239 -7.53 0.40 2.23
CA ILE A 239 -8.99 0.56 2.32
C ILE A 239 -9.50 0.59 0.90
N MET A 240 -10.35 -0.36 0.51
CA MET A 240 -10.73 -0.58 -0.88
C MET A 240 -12.21 -0.81 -1.07
N VAL A 241 -12.70 -0.39 -2.22
CA VAL A 241 -14.00 -0.74 -2.76
C VAL A 241 -13.84 -1.25 -4.19
N GLY A 242 -14.76 -2.12 -4.63
CA GLY A 242 -14.63 -2.68 -5.97
C GLY A 242 -15.85 -3.46 -6.42
N MET A 243 -15.71 -4.00 -7.62
CA MET A 243 -16.71 -4.85 -8.26
C MET A 243 -16.14 -6.23 -8.49
N ARG A 244 -17.03 -7.20 -8.48
CA ARG A 244 -16.72 -8.60 -8.68
C ARG A 244 -17.72 -9.23 -9.65
N VAL A 245 -17.22 -10.05 -10.55
CA VAL A 245 -18.05 -10.90 -11.42
C VAL A 245 -17.73 -12.38 -11.15
N ARG A 246 -18.75 -13.24 -11.19
CA ARG A 246 -18.65 -14.70 -11.12
C ARG A 246 -19.16 -15.35 -12.39
N PHE A 247 -18.60 -16.51 -12.71
CA PHE A 247 -18.96 -17.31 -13.89
C PHE A 247 -18.51 -18.78 -13.74
#